data_705be84f9f9d2e01ba46a231cc7fefcf
#
_entry.id   705be84f9f9d2e01ba46a231cc7fefcf
#
_cell.length_a   1.000
_cell.length_b   1.000
_cell.length_c   1.000
_cell.angle_alpha   90.00
_cell.angle_beta   90.00
_cell.angle_gamma   90.00
#
_symmetry.space_group_name_H-M   'P 1'
#
loop_
_entity.id
_entity.type
_entity.pdbx_description
1 polymer ?
#
loop_
_entity_poly.entity_id
_entity_poly.type
_entity_poly.pdbx_seq_one_letter_code
_entity_poly.pdbx_strand_id
1 'polypeptide(L)'
;CIRDSNFVINYLIENLKFLNIRNYKKGEIKIKKFGNIAHLCTLISAEVNKICPFVLLEKLHPSPAVCGFPKEKALDYLDSLENFDRGNYASPFGWVDVEGNADFRVALRGARILNGEIEFIAGSGLVKGSICEKEIDEIKLKLASLANLIFD
;
A
#
# COMPACT_ATOMS: atom_id res chain seq x y z
N CYS A 1 4.77 4.17 12.22
CA CYS A 1 5.71 3.76 13.29
C CYS A 1 6.62 2.62 12.81
N ILE A 2 7.87 2.52 13.37
CA ILE A 2 8.85 1.44 13.00
C ILE A 2 8.27 0.05 13.25
N ARG A 3 7.50 -0.14 14.32
CA ARG A 3 6.84 -1.41 14.65
C ARG A 3 5.87 -1.84 13.56
N ASP A 4 5.09 -0.93 13.03
CA ASP A 4 4.08 -1.20 12.00
C ASP A 4 4.76 -1.49 10.67
N SER A 5 5.84 -0.78 10.36
CA SER A 5 6.68 -1.05 9.20
C SER A 5 7.28 -2.46 9.26
N ASN A 6 7.79 -2.89 10.42
CA ASN A 6 8.32 -4.25 10.60
C ASN A 6 7.24 -5.32 10.43
N PHE A 7 6.01 -5.05 10.86
CA PHE A 7 4.91 -5.96 10.67
C PHE A 7 4.61 -6.21 9.17
N VAL A 8 4.54 -5.15 8.38
CA VAL A 8 4.35 -5.25 6.92
C VAL A 8 5.52 -6.00 6.27
N ILE A 9 6.76 -5.69 6.66
CA ILE A 9 7.95 -6.36 6.16
C ILE A 9 7.89 -7.87 6.43
N ASN A 10 7.55 -8.26 7.66
CA ASN A 10 7.46 -9.67 8.04
C ASN A 10 6.36 -10.38 7.24
N TYR A 11 5.20 -9.75 7.06
CA TYR A 11 4.14 -10.28 6.22
C TYR A 11 4.63 -10.56 4.79
N LEU A 12 5.33 -9.62 4.17
CA LEU A 12 5.87 -9.81 2.82
C LEU A 12 6.88 -10.95 2.77
N ILE A 13 7.80 -11.03 3.74
CA ILE A 13 8.80 -12.10 3.83
C ILE A 13 8.14 -13.48 4.01
N GLU A 14 7.12 -13.59 4.87
CA GLU A 14 6.40 -14.86 5.05
C GLU A 14 5.71 -15.32 3.76
N ASN A 15 5.11 -14.39 3.00
CA ASN A 15 4.52 -14.72 1.71
C ASN A 15 5.57 -15.12 0.66
N LEU A 16 6.75 -14.51 0.64
CA LEU A 16 7.87 -14.97 -0.20
C LEU A 16 8.30 -16.39 0.16
N LYS A 17 8.43 -16.70 1.46
CA LYS A 17 8.75 -18.05 1.93
C LYS A 17 7.68 -19.06 1.54
N PHE A 18 6.40 -18.70 1.64
CA PHE A 18 5.28 -19.54 1.20
C PHE A 18 5.37 -19.91 -0.28
N LEU A 19 5.87 -19.01 -1.11
CA LEU A 19 6.14 -19.22 -2.53
C LEU A 19 7.50 -19.94 -2.78
N ASN A 20 8.14 -20.47 -1.73
CA ASN A 20 9.47 -21.08 -1.77
C ASN A 20 10.60 -20.12 -2.22
N ILE A 21 10.38 -18.81 -2.17
CA ILE A 21 11.40 -17.80 -2.43
C ILE A 21 12.17 -17.58 -1.13
N ARG A 22 13.31 -18.25 -1.00
CA ARG A 22 14.13 -18.22 0.23
C ARG A 22 15.36 -17.33 0.13
N ASN A 23 15.83 -17.07 -1.09
CA ASN A 23 16.99 -16.21 -1.33
C ASN A 23 16.51 -14.76 -1.47
N TYR A 24 16.39 -14.06 -0.36
CA TYR A 24 16.01 -12.65 -0.32
C TYR A 24 16.98 -11.84 0.53
N LYS A 25 17.09 -10.56 0.21
CA LYS A 25 17.85 -9.56 0.96
C LYS A 25 16.89 -8.47 1.47
N LYS A 26 16.97 -8.18 2.76
CA LYS A 26 16.27 -7.06 3.39
C LYS A 26 17.27 -5.92 3.57
N GLY A 27 16.99 -4.78 2.98
CA GLY A 27 17.77 -3.56 3.17
C GLY A 27 17.48 -2.87 4.51
N GLU A 28 18.21 -1.82 4.77
CA GLU A 28 17.99 -0.95 5.93
C GLU A 28 16.72 -0.11 5.77
N ILE A 29 16.16 0.30 6.91
CA ILE A 29 15.04 1.24 6.94
C ILE A 29 15.58 2.63 6.57
N LYS A 30 15.01 3.22 5.53
CA LYS A 30 15.32 4.58 5.08
C LYS A 30 14.08 5.46 5.16
N ILE A 31 14.29 6.75 5.37
CA ILE A 31 13.21 7.74 5.26
C ILE A 31 13.20 8.25 3.82
N LYS A 32 12.06 8.08 3.14
CA LYS A 32 11.81 8.73 1.84
C LYS A 32 10.79 9.85 2.02
N LYS A 33 11.11 11.01 1.49
CA LYS A 33 10.22 12.17 1.46
C LYS A 33 9.48 12.23 0.12
N PHE A 34 8.19 12.48 0.18
CA PHE A 34 7.33 12.72 -0.97
C PHE A 34 6.54 14.01 -0.68
N GLY A 35 6.99 15.12 -1.28
CA GLY A 35 6.49 16.45 -0.90
C GLY A 35 6.70 16.70 0.60
N ASN A 36 5.64 17.05 1.29
CA ASN A 36 5.67 17.38 2.74
C ASN A 36 5.50 16.15 3.64
N ILE A 37 5.43 14.93 3.08
CA ILE A 37 5.21 13.72 3.85
C ILE A 37 6.44 12.81 3.77
N ALA A 38 6.85 12.26 4.92
CA ALA A 38 7.94 11.32 5.04
C ALA A 38 7.42 9.92 5.35
N HIS A 39 7.97 8.91 4.66
CA HIS A 39 7.64 7.50 4.88
C HIS A 39 8.88 6.68 5.20
N LEU A 40 8.70 5.68 6.05
CA LEU A 40 9.68 4.61 6.21
C LEU A 40 9.64 3.72 4.97
N CYS A 41 10.80 3.44 4.43
CA CYS A 41 10.97 2.60 3.25
C CYS A 41 12.05 1.54 3.51
N THR A 42 11.72 0.29 3.26
CA THR A 42 12.68 -0.83 3.29
C THR A 42 12.62 -1.56 1.97
N LEU A 43 13.76 -1.69 1.29
CA LEU A 43 13.86 -2.47 0.08
C LEU A 43 13.97 -3.96 0.44
N ILE A 44 13.13 -4.79 -0.16
CA ILE A 44 13.27 -6.24 -0.14
C ILE A 44 13.54 -6.67 -1.57
N SER A 45 14.64 -7.39 -1.80
CA SER A 45 14.97 -7.98 -3.10
C SER A 45 15.07 -9.49 -2.96
N ALA A 46 14.59 -10.21 -3.94
CA ALA A 46 14.63 -11.67 -3.96
C ALA A 46 14.89 -12.18 -5.38
N GLU A 47 15.56 -13.33 -5.47
CA GLU A 47 15.71 -14.05 -6.72
C GLU A 47 14.47 -14.91 -6.96
N VAL A 48 13.85 -14.72 -8.12
CA VAL A 48 12.60 -15.40 -8.48
C VAL A 48 12.82 -16.22 -9.74
N ASN A 49 12.64 -17.53 -9.65
CA ASN A 49 12.79 -18.42 -10.79
C ASN A 49 11.42 -18.80 -11.35
N LYS A 50 11.09 -18.30 -12.55
CA LYS A 50 9.91 -18.69 -13.34
C LYS A 50 8.56 -18.62 -12.59
N ILE A 51 8.38 -17.61 -11.74
CA ILE A 51 7.09 -17.35 -11.10
C ILE A 51 6.36 -16.29 -11.91
N CYS A 52 5.10 -16.56 -12.23
CA CYS A 52 4.24 -15.58 -12.89
C CYS A 52 4.10 -14.32 -12.02
N PRO A 53 4.30 -13.11 -12.56
CA PRO A 53 4.14 -11.86 -11.81
C PRO A 53 2.78 -11.71 -11.12
N PHE A 54 1.71 -12.21 -11.72
CA PHE A 54 0.37 -12.17 -11.12
C PHE A 54 0.24 -13.05 -9.89
N VAL A 55 0.94 -14.20 -9.83
CA VAL A 55 0.98 -15.05 -8.62
C VAL A 55 1.70 -14.35 -7.48
N LEU A 56 2.80 -13.66 -7.78
CA LEU A 56 3.49 -12.81 -6.80
C LEU A 56 2.57 -11.70 -6.31
N LEU A 57 1.92 -11.02 -7.23
CA LEU A 57 1.00 -9.93 -6.91
C LEU A 57 -0.13 -10.40 -5.99
N GLU A 58 -0.80 -11.49 -6.31
CA GLU A 58 -1.89 -12.08 -5.52
C GLU A 58 -1.46 -12.39 -4.08
N LYS A 59 -0.24 -12.87 -3.90
CA LYS A 59 0.28 -13.22 -2.56
C LYS A 59 0.77 -12.03 -1.77
N LEU A 60 1.33 -11.02 -2.42
CA LEU A 60 1.89 -9.85 -1.75
C LEU A 60 0.86 -8.73 -1.55
N HIS A 61 -0.22 -8.71 -2.35
CA HIS A 61 -1.26 -7.70 -2.31
C HIS A 61 -2.64 -8.30 -1.94
N PRO A 62 -3.50 -7.58 -1.22
CA PRO A 62 -3.18 -6.39 -0.45
C PRO A 62 -2.30 -6.71 0.77
N SER A 63 -1.35 -5.84 1.04
CA SER A 63 -0.55 -5.94 2.25
C SER A 63 -1.30 -5.37 3.46
N PRO A 64 -0.88 -5.69 4.69
CA PRO A 64 -1.51 -5.13 5.89
C PRO A 64 -1.51 -3.60 5.93
N ALA A 65 -0.63 -2.95 5.19
CA ALA A 65 -0.56 -1.48 5.12
C ALA A 65 -1.77 -0.84 4.42
N VAL A 66 -2.52 -1.60 3.60
CA VAL A 66 -3.65 -1.08 2.81
C VAL A 66 -4.97 -1.78 3.10
N CYS A 67 -4.95 -2.96 3.69
CA CYS A 67 -6.19 -3.66 4.07
C CYS A 67 -6.28 -4.02 5.55
N GLY A 68 -5.16 -4.07 6.29
CA GLY A 68 -5.13 -4.53 7.67
C GLY A 68 -4.79 -6.01 7.82
N PHE A 69 -4.88 -6.53 9.06
CA PHE A 69 -4.55 -7.91 9.38
C PHE A 69 -5.37 -8.42 10.57
N PRO A 70 -5.83 -9.70 10.57
CA PRO A 70 -5.73 -10.68 9.49
C PRO A 70 -6.51 -10.25 8.23
N LYS A 71 -5.96 -10.55 7.04
CA LYS A 71 -6.45 -10.04 5.74
C LYS A 71 -7.95 -10.20 5.55
N GLU A 72 -8.47 -11.42 5.71
CA GLU A 72 -9.88 -11.73 5.47
C GLU A 72 -10.79 -10.92 6.40
N LYS A 73 -10.55 -10.96 7.72
CA LYS A 73 -11.33 -10.20 8.68
C LYS A 73 -11.25 -8.69 8.45
N ALA A 74 -10.07 -8.20 8.09
CA ALA A 74 -9.88 -6.77 7.83
C ALA A 74 -10.66 -6.33 6.59
N LEU A 75 -10.71 -7.14 5.54
CA LEU A 75 -11.51 -6.85 4.34
C LEU A 75 -13.01 -6.84 4.67
N ASP A 76 -13.52 -7.81 5.44
CA ASP A 76 -14.93 -7.83 5.90
C ASP A 76 -15.29 -6.57 6.70
N TYR A 77 -14.37 -6.13 7.59
CA TYR A 77 -14.59 -4.88 8.34
C TYR A 77 -14.57 -3.65 7.45
N LEU A 78 -13.64 -3.55 6.52
CA LEU A 78 -13.57 -2.43 5.58
C LEU A 78 -14.85 -2.33 4.75
N ASP A 79 -15.33 -3.44 4.22
CA ASP A 79 -16.57 -3.51 3.44
C ASP A 79 -17.79 -3.09 4.26
N SER A 80 -17.82 -3.41 5.56
CA SER A 80 -18.92 -3.07 6.45
C SER A 80 -18.88 -1.64 7.00
N LEU A 81 -17.70 -1.03 7.12
CA LEU A 81 -17.51 0.27 7.77
C LEU A 81 -17.33 1.44 6.80
N GLU A 82 -16.81 1.19 5.62
CA GLU A 82 -16.64 2.24 4.62
C GLU A 82 -17.94 2.47 3.85
N ASN A 83 -18.42 3.72 3.85
CA ASN A 83 -19.65 4.12 3.21
C ASN A 83 -19.47 4.54 1.73
N PHE A 84 -18.34 4.19 1.13
CA PHE A 84 -17.99 4.58 -0.22
C PHE A 84 -17.30 3.44 -0.94
N ASP A 85 -17.40 3.43 -2.27
CA ASP A 85 -16.65 2.51 -3.11
C ASP A 85 -15.21 2.99 -3.26
N ARG A 86 -14.27 2.17 -2.84
CA ARG A 86 -12.83 2.44 -3.01
C ARG A 86 -12.42 2.55 -4.47
N GLY A 87 -13.16 1.93 -5.39
CA GLY A 87 -12.80 1.85 -6.79
C GLY A 87 -11.36 1.34 -6.96
N ASN A 88 -10.49 2.13 -7.57
CA ASN A 88 -9.09 1.80 -7.74
C ASN A 88 -8.18 2.18 -6.55
N TYR A 89 -8.71 2.81 -5.50
CA TYR A 89 -7.91 3.17 -4.33
C TYR A 89 -7.33 1.92 -3.65
N ALA A 90 -6.03 1.96 -3.39
CA ALA A 90 -5.26 0.86 -2.81
C ALA A 90 -5.17 -0.40 -3.70
N SER A 91 -5.72 -0.41 -4.93
CA SER A 91 -5.56 -1.51 -5.87
C SER A 91 -4.15 -1.54 -6.47
N PRO A 92 -3.68 -2.70 -6.94
CA PRO A 92 -2.46 -2.76 -7.72
C PRO A 92 -2.73 -2.25 -9.15
N PHE A 93 -1.81 -1.48 -9.70
CA PHE A 93 -1.81 -1.11 -11.11
C PHE A 93 -0.38 -1.20 -11.66
N GLY A 94 -0.26 -1.49 -12.94
CA GLY A 94 1.06 -1.65 -13.53
C GLY A 94 1.00 -2.36 -14.87
N TRP A 95 2.10 -2.96 -15.26
CA TRP A 95 2.26 -3.63 -16.53
C TRP A 95 3.05 -4.94 -16.40
N VAL A 96 2.83 -5.83 -17.33
CA VAL A 96 3.60 -7.05 -17.57
C VAL A 96 3.92 -7.10 -19.05
N ASP A 97 5.16 -7.35 -19.42
CA ASP A 97 5.56 -7.53 -20.82
C ASP A 97 5.53 -9.01 -21.24
N VAL A 98 5.81 -9.25 -22.51
CA VAL A 98 5.83 -10.60 -23.10
C VAL A 98 6.98 -11.48 -22.59
N GLU A 99 8.00 -10.87 -22.01
CA GLU A 99 9.16 -11.55 -21.42
C GLU A 99 8.94 -11.93 -19.95
N GLY A 100 7.82 -11.43 -19.36
CA GLY A 100 7.47 -11.66 -17.96
C GLY A 100 8.07 -10.63 -17.01
N ASN A 101 8.66 -9.53 -17.52
CA ASN A 101 9.00 -8.40 -16.67
C ASN A 101 7.73 -7.67 -16.23
N ALA A 102 7.73 -7.12 -15.04
CA ALA A 102 6.56 -6.46 -14.49
C ALA A 102 6.95 -5.32 -13.54
N ASP A 103 6.16 -4.25 -13.52
CA ASP A 103 6.19 -3.22 -12.48
C ASP A 103 4.76 -2.97 -12.00
N PHE A 104 4.51 -3.22 -10.72
CA PHE A 104 3.24 -2.95 -10.07
C PHE A 104 3.42 -1.93 -8.97
N ARG A 105 2.47 -1.00 -8.89
CA ARG A 105 2.37 0.02 -7.86
C ARG A 105 1.03 -0.13 -7.13
N VAL A 106 0.99 0.34 -5.89
CA VAL A 106 -0.29 0.44 -5.16
C VAL A 106 -0.88 1.82 -5.44
N ALA A 107 -2.13 1.87 -5.88
CA ALA A 107 -2.84 3.10 -6.22
C ALA A 107 -3.17 3.92 -4.96
N LEU A 108 -2.19 4.65 -4.50
CA LEU A 108 -2.29 5.60 -3.39
C LEU A 108 -1.90 6.99 -3.88
N ARG A 109 -2.39 8.02 -3.21
CA ARG A 109 -2.09 9.42 -3.57
C ARG A 109 -2.49 9.76 -5.00
N GLY A 110 -3.66 9.29 -5.40
CA GLY A 110 -4.27 9.58 -6.69
C GLY A 110 -5.58 10.33 -6.56
N ALA A 111 -6.11 10.75 -7.69
CA ALA A 111 -7.44 11.32 -7.84
C ALA A 111 -8.23 10.56 -8.88
N ARG A 112 -9.53 10.50 -8.72
CA ARG A 112 -10.47 10.05 -9.74
C ARG A 112 -11.15 11.27 -10.34
N ILE A 113 -11.18 11.34 -11.67
CA ILE A 113 -11.90 12.39 -12.39
C ILE A 113 -13.09 11.74 -13.08
N LEU A 114 -14.29 12.16 -12.75
CA LEU A 114 -15.52 11.64 -13.29
C LEU A 114 -16.55 12.76 -13.45
N ASN A 115 -17.15 12.90 -14.64
CA ASN A 115 -18.19 13.90 -14.93
C ASN A 115 -17.79 15.35 -14.59
N GLY A 116 -16.52 15.71 -14.71
CA GLY A 116 -16.00 17.04 -14.38
C GLY A 116 -15.72 17.27 -12.89
N GLU A 117 -15.93 16.27 -12.05
CA GLU A 117 -15.60 16.31 -10.62
C GLU A 117 -14.28 15.58 -10.36
N ILE A 118 -13.54 16.08 -9.36
CA ILE A 118 -12.29 15.44 -8.91
C ILE A 118 -12.51 14.91 -7.49
N GLU A 119 -12.32 13.62 -7.35
CA GLU A 119 -12.44 12.92 -6.07
C GLU A 119 -11.05 12.49 -5.56
N PHE A 120 -10.74 12.82 -4.32
CA PHE A 120 -9.54 12.39 -3.63
C PHE A 120 -9.89 11.41 -2.54
N ILE A 121 -9.14 10.31 -2.46
CA ILE A 121 -9.29 9.33 -1.38
C ILE A 121 -7.97 9.24 -0.62
N ALA A 122 -8.06 9.34 0.70
CA ALA A 122 -6.93 9.12 1.60
C ALA A 122 -7.39 8.35 2.84
N GLY A 123 -6.48 7.60 3.43
CA GLY A 123 -6.75 6.82 4.63
C GLY A 123 -5.55 6.80 5.57
N SER A 124 -5.79 6.41 6.81
CA SER A 124 -4.78 6.17 7.83
C SER A 124 -4.86 4.74 8.34
N GLY A 125 -3.71 4.16 8.68
CA GLY A 125 -3.62 2.81 9.24
C GLY A 125 -3.84 2.81 10.75
N LEU A 126 -4.96 2.27 11.20
CA LEU A 126 -5.29 2.20 12.61
C LEU A 126 -4.58 1.03 13.29
N VAL A 127 -3.92 1.30 14.40
CA VAL A 127 -3.24 0.32 15.24
C VAL A 127 -3.60 0.53 16.70
N LYS A 128 -3.30 -0.46 17.56
CA LYS A 128 -3.49 -0.29 19.00
C LYS A 128 -2.71 0.92 19.52
N GLY A 129 -3.43 1.90 20.05
CA GLY A 129 -2.87 3.16 20.54
C GLY A 129 -2.96 4.32 19.54
N SER A 130 -3.58 4.13 18.37
CA SER A 130 -3.96 5.25 17.50
C SER A 130 -4.89 6.22 18.24
N ILE A 131 -4.64 7.49 18.02
CA ILE A 131 -5.44 8.60 18.58
C ILE A 131 -6.25 9.20 17.44
N CYS A 132 -7.57 9.18 17.56
CA CYS A 132 -8.51 9.54 16.50
C CYS A 132 -8.19 10.91 15.85
N GLU A 133 -7.96 11.93 16.66
CA GLU A 133 -7.66 13.29 16.19
C GLU A 133 -6.39 13.33 15.34
N LYS A 134 -5.34 12.60 15.74
CA LYS A 134 -4.07 12.53 15.00
C LYS A 134 -4.23 11.80 13.66
N GLU A 135 -5.01 10.73 13.63
CA GLU A 135 -5.27 9.99 12.40
C GLU A 135 -6.10 10.84 11.41
N ILE A 136 -7.09 11.58 11.91
CA ILE A 136 -7.86 12.53 11.10
C ILE A 136 -6.96 13.64 10.54
N ASP A 137 -6.08 14.20 11.35
CA ASP A 137 -5.14 15.24 10.89
C ASP A 137 -4.16 14.68 9.85
N GLU A 138 -3.71 13.44 10.00
CA GLU A 138 -2.91 12.77 8.98
C GLU A 138 -3.66 12.61 7.65
N ILE A 139 -4.94 12.24 7.69
CA ILE A 139 -5.79 12.14 6.49
C ILE A 139 -5.92 13.51 5.81
N LYS A 140 -6.21 14.58 6.60
CA LYS A 140 -6.30 15.94 6.08
C LYS A 140 -5.02 16.39 5.39
N LEU A 141 -3.86 16.13 5.99
CA LEU A 141 -2.55 16.46 5.40
C LEU A 141 -2.33 15.70 4.08
N LYS A 142 -2.74 14.42 4.02
CA LYS A 142 -2.66 13.62 2.80
C LYS A 142 -3.54 14.20 1.69
N LEU A 143 -4.78 14.59 2.00
CA LEU A 143 -5.71 15.18 1.03
C LEU A 143 -5.21 16.56 0.56
N ALA A 144 -4.76 17.43 1.46
CA ALA A 144 -4.20 18.74 1.11
C ALA A 144 -2.98 18.61 0.19
N SER A 145 -2.09 17.64 0.45
CA SER A 145 -0.93 17.37 -0.41
C SER A 145 -1.32 16.94 -1.83
N LEU A 146 -2.46 16.27 -2.00
CA LEU A 146 -2.97 15.90 -3.33
C LEU A 146 -3.61 17.08 -4.05
N ALA A 147 -4.42 17.86 -3.33
CA ALA A 147 -5.07 19.05 -3.89
C ALA A 147 -4.03 20.07 -4.42
N ASN A 148 -2.98 20.33 -3.67
CA ASN A 148 -1.92 21.27 -4.07
C ASN A 148 -1.19 20.81 -5.35
N LEU A 149 -1.06 19.49 -5.59
CA LEU A 149 -0.44 18.99 -6.81
C LEU A 149 -1.27 19.24 -8.09
N ILE A 150 -2.55 19.53 -7.94
CA ILE A 150 -3.47 19.70 -9.09
C ILE A 150 -3.83 21.18 -9.28
N PHE A 151 -3.88 21.96 -8.21
CA PHE A 151 -4.39 23.34 -8.21
C PHE A 151 -3.32 24.42 -8.02
N ASP A 152 -2.08 24.06 -7.67
CA ASP A 152 -0.88 24.90 -7.64
C ASP A 152 -0.01 24.67 -8.91
#